data_0d59aaa3d14ebae633ad7bd386bc5409
#
_entry.id   0d59aaa3d14ebae633ad7bd386bc5409
#
_cell.length_a   1.000
_cell.length_b   1.000
_cell.length_c   1.000
_cell.angle_alpha   90.00
_cell.angle_beta   90.00
_cell.angle_gamma   90.00
#
_symmetry.space_group_name_H-M   'P 1'
#
loop_
_entity.id
_entity.type
_entity.pdbx_description
1 polymer ?
#
loop_
_entity_poly.entity_id
_entity_poly.type
_entity_poly.pdbx_seq_one_letter_code
_entity_poly.pdbx_strand_id
1 'polypeptide(L)'
;GSTLYVSDLGSRCIWAVDAAARELTAGGRGCTAAFAGLPGYPGALAVDTDGTLYISYRWARSGWLEKNADSTLLRGIALRAGQNTQERLFRCTADAPCAEAVSLATGAWEQTFTGLVQDSCAAVCPVESKVYFGAAGADSLLAANR
;
A
#
# COMPACT_ATOMS: atom_id res chain seq x y z
N GLY A 1 23.72 -7.51 0.99
CA GLY A 1 23.14 -6.42 1.77
C GLY A 1 21.68 -6.70 2.06
N SER A 2 21.13 -6.15 3.12
CA SER A 2 19.70 -6.28 3.43
C SER A 2 18.96 -5.07 2.88
N THR A 3 17.83 -5.31 2.22
CA THR A 3 16.93 -4.28 1.72
C THR A 3 15.70 -4.21 2.63
N LEU A 4 15.32 -3.00 3.04
CA LEU A 4 14.05 -2.73 3.70
C LEU A 4 13.05 -2.22 2.67
N TYR A 5 11.83 -2.74 2.69
CA TYR A 5 10.74 -2.23 1.87
C TYR A 5 9.83 -1.37 2.74
N VAL A 6 9.56 -0.15 2.28
CA VAL A 6 8.78 0.85 3.02
C VAL A 6 7.62 1.33 2.16
N SER A 7 6.40 1.20 2.68
CA SER A 7 5.20 1.71 2.01
C SER A 7 5.07 3.22 2.21
N ASP A 8 4.86 3.93 1.11
CA ASP A 8 4.53 5.35 1.10
C ASP A 8 3.12 5.55 0.56
N LEU A 9 2.20 5.85 1.48
CA LEU A 9 0.80 6.08 1.12
C LEU A 9 0.65 7.29 0.20
N GLY A 10 1.38 8.35 0.49
CA GLY A 10 1.22 9.64 -0.19
C GLY A 10 1.60 9.58 -1.67
N SER A 11 2.67 8.90 -1.99
CA SER A 11 3.16 8.73 -3.36
C SER A 11 2.70 7.44 -4.03
N ARG A 12 1.95 6.58 -3.33
CA ARG A 12 1.55 5.24 -3.80
C ARG A 12 2.75 4.44 -4.33
N CYS A 13 3.77 4.35 -3.49
CA CYS A 13 5.05 3.79 -3.84
C CYS A 13 5.54 2.85 -2.74
N ILE A 14 6.30 1.84 -3.13
CA ILE A 14 7.13 1.05 -2.22
C ILE A 14 8.58 1.44 -2.47
N TRP A 15 9.22 1.92 -1.44
CA TRP A 15 10.64 2.24 -1.46
C TRP A 15 11.48 1.03 -1.08
N ALA A 16 12.52 0.77 -1.85
CA ALA A 16 13.60 -0.12 -1.48
C ALA A 16 14.73 0.70 -0.85
N VAL A 17 15.00 0.41 0.42
CA VAL A 17 15.96 1.16 1.24
C VAL A 17 17.12 0.22 1.59
N ASP A 18 18.34 0.64 1.30
CA ASP A 18 19.53 -0.07 1.76
C ASP A 18 19.65 0.09 3.28
N ALA A 19 19.52 -1.02 4.01
CA ALA A 19 19.60 -1.03 5.47
C ALA A 19 20.99 -0.61 6.02
N ALA A 20 22.02 -0.64 5.20
CA ALA A 20 23.36 -0.20 5.55
C ALA A 20 23.62 1.28 5.24
N ALA A 21 22.73 1.94 4.52
CA ALA A 21 22.88 3.35 4.17
C ALA A 21 22.78 4.24 5.40
N ARG A 22 23.71 5.20 5.52
CA ARG A 22 23.72 6.16 6.62
C ARG A 22 22.95 7.45 6.30
N GLU A 23 22.83 7.75 5.02
CA GLU A 23 22.10 8.91 4.51
C GLU A 23 21.10 8.45 3.47
N LEU A 24 19.85 8.83 3.66
CA LEU A 24 18.74 8.46 2.79
C LEU A 24 18.15 9.69 2.13
N THR A 25 17.95 9.60 0.82
CA THR A 25 17.22 10.62 0.06
C THR A 25 16.21 9.91 -0.82
N ALA A 26 14.95 10.26 -0.71
CA ALA A 26 13.88 9.66 -1.52
C ALA A 26 14.21 9.81 -3.02
N GLY A 27 14.23 8.70 -3.75
CA GLY A 27 14.61 8.64 -5.15
C GLY A 27 16.10 8.88 -5.44
N GLY A 28 16.96 8.82 -4.40
CA GLY A 28 18.39 9.07 -4.52
C GLY A 28 19.24 8.05 -3.75
N ARG A 29 20.20 8.56 -3.00
CA ARG A 29 21.16 7.72 -2.29
C ARG A 29 20.49 6.79 -1.30
N GLY A 30 20.71 5.48 -1.44
CA GLY A 30 20.26 4.43 -0.53
C GLY A 30 18.73 4.22 -0.46
N CYS A 31 17.96 4.93 -1.31
CA CYS A 31 16.50 4.81 -1.32
C CYS A 31 15.98 5.00 -2.75
N THR A 32 15.48 3.93 -3.35
CA THR A 32 14.94 3.91 -4.73
C THR A 32 13.50 3.42 -4.72
N ALA A 33 12.69 3.90 -5.67
CA ALA A 33 11.34 3.39 -5.85
C ALA A 33 11.42 1.95 -6.42
N ALA A 34 11.01 0.97 -5.62
CA ALA A 34 10.90 -0.40 -6.09
C ALA A 34 9.65 -0.60 -6.94
N PHE A 35 8.51 -0.12 -6.45
CA PHE A 35 7.23 -0.19 -7.14
C PHE A 35 6.50 1.15 -6.97
N ALA A 36 6.06 1.74 -8.07
CA ALA A 36 5.38 3.04 -8.09
C ALA A 36 4.08 2.97 -8.90
N GLY A 37 3.20 3.96 -8.70
CA GLY A 37 1.93 4.03 -9.42
C GLY A 37 0.93 2.94 -9.02
N LEU A 38 1.01 2.46 -7.79
CA LEU A 38 0.16 1.40 -7.25
C LEU A 38 -1.34 1.70 -7.41
N PRO A 39 -2.19 0.66 -7.56
CA PRO A 39 -3.64 0.83 -7.77
C PRO A 39 -4.39 1.39 -6.56
N GLY A 40 -3.80 1.32 -5.38
CA GLY A 40 -4.34 1.86 -4.13
C GLY A 40 -3.26 2.49 -3.26
N TYR A 41 -3.65 2.94 -2.08
CA TYR A 41 -2.73 3.46 -1.07
C TYR A 41 -2.15 2.28 -0.26
N PRO A 42 -0.85 1.97 -0.40
CA PRO A 42 -0.24 0.80 0.22
C PRO A 42 -0.26 0.90 1.74
N GLY A 43 -0.48 -0.23 2.38
CA GLY A 43 -0.49 -0.40 3.84
C GLY A 43 0.64 -1.30 4.32
N ALA A 44 0.27 -2.44 4.88
CA ALA A 44 1.22 -3.43 5.38
C ALA A 44 1.95 -4.15 4.24
N LEU A 45 3.18 -4.50 4.51
CA LEU A 45 4.06 -5.28 3.64
C LEU A 45 4.47 -6.57 4.35
N ALA A 46 4.54 -7.65 3.60
CA ALA A 46 5.13 -8.90 4.07
C ALA A 46 5.94 -9.55 2.95
N VAL A 47 7.03 -10.20 3.29
CA VAL A 47 7.85 -10.98 2.35
C VAL A 47 7.85 -12.42 2.82
N ASP A 48 7.60 -13.36 1.92
CA ASP A 48 7.71 -14.78 2.22
C ASP A 48 9.11 -15.33 2.01
N THR A 49 9.26 -16.61 2.29
CA THR A 49 10.56 -17.33 2.13
C THR A 49 11.00 -17.46 0.68
N ASP A 50 10.09 -17.35 -0.27
CA ASP A 50 10.37 -17.51 -1.70
C ASP A 50 10.76 -16.18 -2.36
N GLY A 51 10.71 -15.09 -1.58
CA GLY A 51 11.05 -13.75 -2.06
C GLY A 51 9.90 -13.04 -2.77
N THR A 52 8.65 -13.43 -2.48
CA THR A 52 7.46 -12.72 -2.92
C THR A 52 7.08 -11.64 -1.91
N LEU A 53 6.96 -10.41 -2.36
CA LEU A 53 6.47 -9.29 -1.56
C LEU A 53 4.96 -9.16 -1.72
N TYR A 54 4.26 -9.21 -0.61
CA TYR A 54 2.81 -8.96 -0.51
C TYR A 54 2.59 -7.52 -0.07
N ILE A 55 1.81 -6.79 -0.85
CA ILE A 55 1.48 -5.38 -0.62
C ILE A 55 -0.01 -5.29 -0.34
N SER A 56 -0.41 -4.95 0.88
CA SER A 56 -1.82 -4.69 1.17
C SER A 56 -2.18 -3.24 0.81
N TYR A 57 -3.44 -3.02 0.43
CA TYR A 57 -3.95 -1.68 0.15
C TYR A 57 -4.91 -1.25 1.25
N ARG A 58 -4.54 -0.19 1.95
CA ARG A 58 -5.34 0.34 3.04
C ARG A 58 -6.60 1.04 2.53
N TRP A 59 -6.49 1.73 1.40
CA TRP A 59 -7.60 2.40 0.73
C TRP A 59 -7.41 2.35 -0.78
N ALA A 60 -8.54 2.33 -1.48
CA ALA A 60 -8.59 2.61 -2.91
C ALA A 60 -8.26 4.09 -3.19
N ARG A 61 -8.03 4.43 -4.45
CA ARG A 61 -7.66 5.79 -4.84
C ARG A 61 -8.82 6.77 -4.65
N SER A 62 -8.51 7.94 -4.10
CA SER A 62 -9.42 9.08 -4.03
C SER A 62 -9.09 10.05 -5.17
N GLY A 63 -10.04 10.28 -6.08
CA GLY A 63 -9.83 11.20 -7.19
C GLY A 63 -9.54 12.63 -6.74
N TRP A 64 -10.10 13.06 -5.61
CA TRP A 64 -9.83 14.37 -5.06
C TRP A 64 -8.40 14.49 -4.52
N LEU A 65 -7.92 13.48 -3.78
CA LEU A 65 -6.55 13.46 -3.25
C LEU A 65 -5.51 13.43 -4.37
N GLU A 66 -5.76 12.62 -5.42
CA GLU A 66 -4.88 12.54 -6.57
C GLU A 66 -4.75 13.89 -7.30
N LYS A 67 -5.91 14.53 -7.56
CA LYS A 67 -5.96 15.84 -8.24
C LYS A 67 -5.28 16.96 -7.45
N ASN A 68 -5.26 16.86 -6.12
CA ASN A 68 -4.72 17.87 -5.23
C ASN A 68 -3.45 17.39 -4.50
N ALA A 69 -2.73 16.40 -5.05
CA ALA A 69 -1.54 15.82 -4.43
C ALA A 69 -0.48 16.88 -4.11
N ASP A 70 -0.25 17.82 -5.02
CA ASP A 70 0.77 18.86 -4.90
C ASP A 70 0.30 20.12 -4.14
N SER A 71 -1.00 20.21 -3.80
CA SER A 71 -1.57 21.36 -3.12
C SER A 71 -1.63 21.18 -1.61
N THR A 72 -0.57 21.58 -0.91
CA THR A 72 -0.54 21.58 0.57
C THR A 72 -1.62 22.46 1.19
N LEU A 73 -1.97 23.59 0.53
CA LEU A 73 -3.01 24.48 0.99
C LEU A 73 -4.40 23.85 0.96
N LEU A 74 -4.82 23.29 -0.19
CA LEU A 74 -6.11 22.65 -0.34
C LEU A 74 -6.24 21.42 0.56
N ARG A 75 -5.20 20.61 0.66
CA ARG A 75 -5.16 19.47 1.58
C ARG A 75 -5.28 19.91 3.03
N GLY A 76 -4.58 20.98 3.42
CA GLY A 76 -4.67 21.57 4.76
C GLY A 76 -6.06 22.11 5.10
N ILE A 77 -6.76 22.73 4.15
CA ILE A 77 -8.15 23.19 4.31
C ILE A 77 -9.09 21.99 4.46
N ALA A 78 -8.95 20.98 3.60
CA ALA A 78 -9.78 19.78 3.64
C ALA A 78 -9.65 19.01 4.96
N LEU A 79 -8.45 18.91 5.52
CA LEU A 79 -8.22 18.27 6.82
C LEU A 79 -8.82 19.04 8.00
N ARG A 80 -9.11 20.32 7.85
CA ARG A 80 -9.80 21.16 8.86
C ARG A 80 -11.31 21.24 8.64
N ALA A 81 -11.81 20.72 7.54
CA ALA A 81 -13.25 20.67 7.27
C ALA A 81 -13.96 19.68 8.21
N GLY A 82 -15.26 19.84 8.39
CA GLY A 82 -16.07 18.91 9.16
C GLY A 82 -16.06 17.49 8.55
N GLN A 83 -16.27 16.47 9.38
CA GLN A 83 -16.18 15.05 9.02
C GLN A 83 -16.95 14.72 7.73
N ASN A 84 -18.21 15.12 7.61
CA ASN A 84 -19.02 14.86 6.41
C ASN A 84 -18.40 15.42 5.13
N THR A 85 -17.70 16.56 5.22
CA THR A 85 -17.00 17.14 4.07
C THR A 85 -15.76 16.34 3.74
N GLN A 86 -15.02 15.90 4.74
CA GLN A 86 -13.85 15.04 4.55
C GLN A 86 -14.23 13.71 3.90
N GLU A 87 -15.28 13.05 4.37
CA GLU A 87 -15.80 11.80 3.80
C GLU A 87 -16.18 11.94 2.31
N ARG A 88 -16.78 13.06 1.94
CA ARG A 88 -17.10 13.35 0.53
C ARG A 88 -15.86 13.61 -0.32
N LEU A 89 -14.90 14.39 0.19
CA LEU A 89 -13.70 14.76 -0.53
C LEU A 89 -12.76 13.55 -0.70
N PHE A 90 -12.61 12.74 0.35
CA PHE A 90 -11.69 11.62 0.37
C PHE A 90 -12.30 10.30 -0.11
N ARG A 91 -13.56 10.34 -0.55
CA ARG A 91 -14.23 9.15 -1.07
C ARG A 91 -13.38 8.47 -2.14
N CYS A 92 -13.22 7.18 -2.01
CA CYS A 92 -12.57 6.36 -3.02
C CYS A 92 -13.42 6.32 -4.29
N THR A 93 -12.79 6.55 -5.43
CA THR A 93 -13.46 6.66 -6.75
C THR A 93 -13.13 5.50 -7.67
N ALA A 94 -12.28 4.59 -7.24
CA ALA A 94 -11.90 3.41 -7.98
C ALA A 94 -11.83 2.20 -7.05
N ASP A 95 -12.15 1.03 -7.57
CA ASP A 95 -11.90 -0.22 -6.88
C ASP A 95 -10.39 -0.47 -6.82
N ALA A 96 -9.90 -0.85 -5.67
CA ALA A 96 -8.53 -1.32 -5.51
C ALA A 96 -8.57 -2.78 -5.05
N PRO A 97 -7.57 -3.59 -5.42
CA PRO A 97 -7.41 -4.91 -4.82
C PRO A 97 -7.18 -4.79 -3.32
N CYS A 98 -7.48 -5.86 -2.58
CA CYS A 98 -7.12 -5.93 -1.16
C CYS A 98 -5.61 -5.97 -0.97
N ALA A 99 -4.94 -6.72 -1.83
CA ALA A 99 -3.50 -6.86 -1.87
C ALA A 99 -3.02 -7.35 -3.23
N GLU A 100 -1.73 -7.20 -3.47
CA GLU A 100 -1.03 -7.78 -4.61
C GLU A 100 0.25 -8.48 -4.16
N ALA A 101 0.65 -9.51 -4.90
CA ALA A 101 1.90 -10.23 -4.72
C ALA A 101 2.84 -9.94 -5.90
N VAL A 102 4.09 -9.65 -5.61
CA VAL A 102 5.10 -9.34 -6.61
C VAL A 102 6.42 -10.05 -6.28
N SER A 103 7.02 -10.68 -7.27
CA SER A 103 8.34 -11.30 -7.13
C SER A 103 9.43 -10.25 -6.97
N LEU A 104 10.18 -10.30 -5.89
CA LEU A 104 11.33 -9.40 -5.68
C LEU A 104 12.52 -9.73 -6.60
N ALA A 105 12.59 -10.96 -7.11
CA ALA A 105 13.65 -11.37 -8.01
C ALA A 105 13.47 -10.84 -9.43
N THR A 106 12.22 -10.79 -9.90
CA THR A 106 11.91 -10.45 -11.30
C THR A 106 11.16 -9.12 -11.44
N GLY A 107 10.52 -8.62 -10.37
CA GLY A 107 9.61 -7.49 -10.40
C GLY A 107 8.25 -7.82 -11.04
N ALA A 108 7.97 -9.09 -11.34
CA ALA A 108 6.72 -9.51 -11.96
C ALA A 108 5.59 -9.58 -10.93
N TRP A 109 4.43 -9.03 -11.27
CA TRP A 109 3.20 -9.20 -10.51
C TRP A 109 2.68 -10.62 -10.69
N GLU A 110 2.54 -11.35 -9.58
CA GLU A 110 2.21 -12.78 -9.57
C GLU A 110 0.73 -13.01 -9.29
N GLN A 111 0.15 -12.24 -8.37
CA GLN A 111 -1.22 -12.45 -7.96
C GLN A 111 -1.87 -11.16 -7.48
N THR A 112 -3.18 -11.04 -7.73
CA THR A 112 -4.02 -9.94 -7.25
C THR A 112 -5.16 -10.52 -6.41
N PHE A 113 -5.32 -10.03 -5.18
CA PHE A 113 -6.37 -10.45 -4.26
C PHE A 113 -7.47 -9.40 -4.24
N THR A 114 -8.69 -9.81 -4.65
CA THR A 114 -9.87 -8.93 -4.73
C THR A 114 -11.04 -9.48 -3.94
N GLY A 115 -11.98 -8.62 -3.55
CA GLY A 115 -13.25 -9.02 -2.95
C GLY A 115 -13.17 -9.63 -1.54
N LEU A 116 -12.00 -9.64 -0.92
CA LEU A 116 -11.80 -10.22 0.41
C LEU A 116 -12.20 -9.27 1.55
N VAL A 117 -12.03 -7.97 1.33
CA VAL A 117 -12.32 -6.92 2.32
C VAL A 117 -12.99 -5.75 1.62
N GLN A 118 -14.05 -5.20 2.21
CA GLN A 118 -14.83 -4.14 1.54
C GLN A 118 -14.13 -2.77 1.51
N ASP A 119 -13.39 -2.37 2.54
CA ASP A 119 -12.92 -1.00 2.65
C ASP A 119 -11.42 -0.82 2.94
N SER A 120 -10.75 -1.78 3.54
CA SER A 120 -9.35 -1.58 3.95
C SER A 120 -8.69 -2.89 4.37
N CYS A 121 -7.59 -3.24 3.72
CA CYS A 121 -6.72 -4.31 4.17
C CYS A 121 -5.59 -3.72 5.03
N ALA A 122 -5.68 -3.93 6.34
CA ALA A 122 -4.74 -3.35 7.31
C ALA A 122 -3.50 -4.21 7.55
N ALA A 123 -3.58 -5.52 7.27
CA ALA A 123 -2.49 -6.47 7.47
C ALA A 123 -2.51 -7.54 6.38
N VAL A 124 -1.33 -8.05 6.05
CA VAL A 124 -1.13 -9.19 5.17
C VAL A 124 -0.05 -10.08 5.76
N CYS A 125 -0.29 -11.40 5.78
CA CYS A 125 0.65 -12.36 6.33
C CYS A 125 0.63 -13.66 5.50
N PRO A 126 1.64 -13.92 4.68
CA PRO A 126 1.79 -15.20 4.00
C PRO A 126 2.24 -16.28 4.98
N VAL A 127 1.55 -17.42 4.97
CA VAL A 127 1.89 -18.60 5.78
C VAL A 127 1.66 -19.85 4.95
N GLU A 128 2.70 -20.60 4.68
CA GLU A 128 2.66 -21.81 3.88
C GLU A 128 1.99 -21.59 2.50
N SER A 129 0.87 -22.26 2.23
CA SER A 129 0.10 -22.17 0.98
C SER A 129 -0.97 -21.09 0.99
N LYS A 130 -1.08 -20.30 2.07
CA LYS A 130 -2.14 -19.29 2.25
C LYS A 130 -1.58 -17.91 2.55
N VAL A 131 -2.39 -16.92 2.20
CA VAL A 131 -2.18 -15.53 2.62
C VAL A 131 -3.35 -15.11 3.49
N TYR A 132 -3.07 -14.63 4.68
CA TYR A 132 -4.05 -14.14 5.63
C TYR A 132 -4.13 -12.62 5.56
N PHE A 133 -5.35 -12.10 5.65
CA PHE A 133 -5.64 -10.67 5.57
C PHE A 133 -6.41 -10.22 6.82
N GLY A 134 -5.99 -9.12 7.39
CA GLY A 134 -6.68 -8.44 8.47
C GLY A 134 -7.29 -7.13 7.98
N ALA A 135 -8.56 -6.91 8.27
CA ALA A 135 -9.24 -5.65 8.02
C ALA A 135 -9.54 -4.91 9.32
N ALA A 136 -9.45 -3.59 9.30
CA ALA A 136 -9.86 -2.79 10.45
C ALA A 136 -11.37 -2.94 10.69
N GLY A 137 -11.75 -3.33 11.92
CA GLY A 137 -13.15 -3.55 12.30
C GLY A 137 -13.75 -4.90 11.86
N ALA A 138 -12.95 -5.80 11.30
CA ALA A 138 -13.40 -7.16 11.02
C ALA A 138 -13.20 -8.07 12.24
N ASP A 139 -14.19 -8.92 12.50
CA ASP A 139 -14.16 -9.88 13.61
C ASP A 139 -13.42 -11.19 13.27
N SER A 140 -12.91 -11.31 12.04
CA SER A 140 -12.27 -12.52 11.55
C SER A 140 -11.11 -12.22 10.59
N LEU A 141 -10.15 -13.14 10.53
CA LEU A 141 -9.13 -13.16 9.49
C LEU A 141 -9.70 -13.80 8.23
N LEU A 142 -9.39 -13.20 7.10
CA LEU A 142 -9.68 -13.75 5.78
C LEU A 142 -8.44 -14.46 5.24
N ALA A 143 -8.64 -15.51 4.47
CA ALA A 143 -7.54 -16.25 3.86
C ALA A 143 -7.81 -16.52 2.38
N ALA A 144 -6.76 -16.44 1.57
CA ALA A 144 -6.76 -16.87 0.18
C ALA A 144 -5.60 -17.84 -0.07
N ASN A 145 -5.68 -18.63 -1.12
CA ASN A 145 -4.57 -19.46 -1.57
C ASN A 145 -3.51 -18.58 -2.25
N ARG A 146 -2.26 -19.00 -2.09
CA ARG A 146 -1.11 -18.46 -2.82
C ARG A 146 -1.11 -18.93 -4.27
#